data_ab99e10db0b6ba24f87e614d7a469bad
#
_entry.id   ab99e10db0b6ba24f87e614d7a469bad
#
_cell.length_a   1.000
_cell.length_b   1.000
_cell.length_c   1.000
_cell.angle_alpha   90.00
_cell.angle_beta   90.00
_cell.angle_gamma   90.00
#
_symmetry.space_group_name_H-M   'P 1'
#
loop_
_entity.id
_entity.type
_entity.pdbx_description
1 polymer ?
#
loop_
_entity_poly.entity_id
_entity_poly.type
_entity_poly.pdbx_seq_one_letter_code
_entity_poly.pdbx_strand_id
1 'polypeptide(L)'
;MTKDDIITLPNPHLRQKSSKIHVVTNDVVKLADEMTAAALDWEDSRPHEISAALAAVQVDKLERVVIVRADFERKSTREFITLINPEIVKYEGEIVEDFEGCLSVKSIYGKVPRYSKIRVKAMNLDGEEVRIKAEGFLARVLQHEIDHCNGLV
;
A
#
# COMPACT_ATOMS: atom_id res chain seq x y z
N MET A 1 -9.75 -12.86 4.36
CA MET A 1 -10.24 -11.67 3.60
C MET A 1 -10.25 -11.95 2.11
N THR A 2 -11.24 -11.40 1.45
CA THR A 2 -11.39 -11.43 0.00
C THR A 2 -11.40 -10.00 -0.56
N LYS A 3 -11.53 -9.87 -1.89
CA LYS A 3 -11.68 -8.56 -2.53
C LYS A 3 -12.90 -7.78 -2.00
N ASP A 4 -13.90 -8.46 -1.48
CA ASP A 4 -15.13 -7.84 -0.95
C ASP A 4 -14.88 -7.12 0.38
N ASP A 5 -13.78 -7.41 1.06
CA ASP A 5 -13.35 -6.70 2.27
C ASP A 5 -12.63 -5.38 1.95
N ILE A 6 -12.26 -5.15 0.69
CA ILE A 6 -11.65 -3.89 0.26
C ILE A 6 -12.75 -2.83 0.18
N ILE A 7 -12.71 -1.86 1.08
CA ILE A 7 -13.69 -0.77 1.08
C ILE A 7 -13.40 0.24 -0.03
N THR A 8 -14.47 0.84 -0.55
CA THR A 8 -14.37 1.76 -1.68
C THR A 8 -15.03 3.10 -1.33
N LEU A 9 -14.63 4.16 -2.04
CA LEU A 9 -15.33 5.44 -1.93
C LEU A 9 -16.81 5.26 -2.28
N PRO A 10 -17.73 5.91 -1.58
CA PRO A 10 -17.52 7.01 -0.63
C PRO A 10 -17.41 6.60 0.85
N ASN A 11 -16.96 5.40 1.18
CA ASN A 11 -16.83 4.97 2.56
C ASN A 11 -15.93 5.94 3.34
N PRO A 12 -16.44 6.63 4.40
CA PRO A 12 -15.69 7.65 5.11
C PRO A 12 -14.49 7.10 5.90
N HIS A 13 -14.46 5.78 6.16
CA HIS A 13 -13.34 5.15 6.86
C HIS A 13 -12.02 5.27 6.09
N LEU A 14 -12.07 5.39 4.76
CA LEU A 14 -10.88 5.60 3.94
C LEU A 14 -10.15 6.92 4.24
N ARG A 15 -10.82 7.88 4.85
CA ARG A 15 -10.26 9.18 5.21
C ARG A 15 -9.78 9.26 6.65
N GLN A 16 -9.82 8.15 7.39
CA GLN A 16 -9.33 8.07 8.75
C GLN A 16 -7.83 7.84 8.77
N LYS A 17 -7.15 8.48 9.74
CA LYS A 17 -5.72 8.29 9.94
C LYS A 17 -5.46 7.00 10.69
N SER A 18 -4.56 6.17 10.19
CA SER A 18 -4.18 4.91 10.81
C SER A 18 -3.27 5.12 12.02
N SER A 19 -3.41 4.25 13.02
CA SER A 19 -2.64 4.29 14.25
C SER A 19 -1.32 3.54 14.11
N LYS A 20 -0.29 4.07 14.76
CA LYS A 20 1.03 3.46 14.81
C LYS A 20 1.00 2.15 15.59
N ILE A 21 1.71 1.15 15.09
CA ILE A 21 1.91 -0.14 15.76
C ILE A 21 3.17 -0.06 16.60
N HIS A 22 3.08 -0.38 17.90
CA HIS A 22 4.20 -0.33 18.82
C HIS A 22 4.98 -1.64 18.89
N VAL A 23 4.28 -2.78 18.77
CA VAL A 23 4.87 -4.12 18.82
C VAL A 23 4.26 -4.97 17.71
N VAL A 24 5.09 -5.70 16.97
CA VAL A 24 4.62 -6.65 15.96
C VAL A 24 4.16 -7.92 16.66
N THR A 25 2.85 -8.14 16.63
CA THR A 25 2.21 -9.32 17.24
C THR A 25 1.79 -10.31 16.16
N ASN A 26 1.34 -11.50 16.57
CA ASN A 26 0.75 -12.48 15.65
C ASN A 26 -0.48 -11.91 14.92
N ASP A 27 -1.22 -11.02 15.54
CA ASP A 27 -2.37 -10.37 14.91
C ASP A 27 -1.94 -9.48 13.73
N VAL A 28 -0.80 -8.82 13.83
CA VAL A 28 -0.24 -8.01 12.73
C VAL A 28 0.20 -8.90 11.58
N VAL A 29 0.86 -10.02 11.88
CA VAL A 29 1.27 -11.01 10.87
C VAL A 29 0.04 -11.57 10.15
N LYS A 30 -0.98 -11.92 10.91
CA LYS A 30 -2.26 -12.40 10.37
C LYS A 30 -2.93 -11.35 9.48
N LEU A 31 -2.94 -10.10 9.91
CA LEU A 31 -3.51 -9.00 9.12
C LEU A 31 -2.78 -8.86 7.78
N ALA A 32 -1.45 -8.92 7.77
CA ALA A 32 -0.66 -8.85 6.54
C ALA A 32 -1.01 -10.00 5.58
N ASP A 33 -1.15 -11.22 6.10
CA ASP A 33 -1.55 -12.38 5.30
C ASP A 33 -2.97 -12.23 4.73
N GLU A 34 -3.90 -11.72 5.53
CA GLU A 34 -5.27 -11.47 5.10
C GLU A 34 -5.35 -10.38 4.03
N MET A 35 -4.56 -9.31 4.18
CA MET A 35 -4.47 -8.24 3.18
C MET A 35 -3.90 -8.77 1.86
N THR A 36 -2.89 -9.61 1.92
CA THR A 36 -2.32 -10.25 0.73
C THR A 36 -3.36 -11.11 0.02
N ALA A 37 -4.13 -11.89 0.78
CA ALA A 37 -5.21 -12.70 0.21
C ALA A 37 -6.28 -11.82 -0.49
N ALA A 38 -6.67 -10.70 0.12
CA ALA A 38 -7.63 -9.78 -0.47
C ALA A 38 -7.11 -9.15 -1.76
N ALA A 39 -5.84 -8.72 -1.77
CA ALA A 39 -5.20 -8.13 -2.95
C ALA A 39 -5.10 -9.13 -4.10
N LEU A 40 -4.73 -10.37 -3.81
CA LEU A 40 -4.64 -11.42 -4.82
C LEU A 40 -6.02 -11.85 -5.35
N ASP A 41 -7.03 -11.88 -4.50
CA ASP A 41 -8.41 -12.17 -4.92
C ASP A 41 -8.94 -11.08 -5.87
N TRP A 42 -8.63 -9.81 -5.57
CA TRP A 42 -8.95 -8.69 -6.47
C TRP A 42 -8.24 -8.86 -7.83
N GLU A 43 -6.96 -9.20 -7.80
CA GLU A 43 -6.16 -9.44 -9.01
C GLU A 43 -6.71 -10.58 -9.85
N ASP A 44 -7.11 -11.68 -9.20
CA ASP A 44 -7.67 -12.86 -9.88
C ASP A 44 -9.01 -12.57 -10.57
N SER A 45 -9.71 -11.53 -10.13
CA SER A 45 -10.94 -11.08 -10.77
C SER A 45 -10.70 -10.22 -12.01
N ARG A 46 -9.44 -9.88 -12.33
CA ARG A 46 -9.05 -8.94 -13.39
C ARG A 46 -7.90 -9.52 -14.22
N PRO A 47 -8.16 -10.02 -15.44
CA PRO A 47 -7.18 -10.83 -16.19
C PRO A 47 -5.91 -10.09 -16.63
N HIS A 48 -5.96 -8.74 -16.74
CA HIS A 48 -4.86 -7.94 -17.27
C HIS A 48 -4.29 -6.94 -16.26
N GLU A 49 -4.69 -7.02 -14.99
CA GLU A 49 -4.25 -6.10 -13.97
C GLU A 49 -3.52 -6.82 -12.85
N ILE A 50 -2.59 -6.11 -12.19
CA ILE A 50 -1.94 -6.57 -10.97
C ILE A 50 -2.36 -5.66 -9.81
N SER A 51 -2.40 -6.22 -8.61
CA SER A 51 -2.48 -5.41 -7.40
C SER A 51 -1.05 -5.06 -6.97
N ALA A 52 -0.71 -3.78 -7.00
CA ALA A 52 0.64 -3.32 -6.66
C ALA A 52 0.85 -3.23 -5.15
N ALA A 53 -0.15 -2.77 -4.42
CA ALA A 53 -0.06 -2.54 -2.98
C ALA A 53 -1.44 -2.36 -2.34
N LEU A 54 -1.49 -2.46 -1.02
CA LEU A 54 -2.70 -2.25 -0.25
C LEU A 54 -2.33 -1.74 1.15
N ALA A 55 -3.05 -0.74 1.64
CA ALA A 55 -2.94 -0.26 3.02
C ALA A 55 -4.06 -0.84 3.89
N ALA A 56 -3.81 -1.04 5.18
CA ALA A 56 -4.77 -1.68 6.07
C ALA A 56 -6.10 -0.92 6.17
N VAL A 57 -6.09 0.41 6.06
CA VAL A 57 -7.33 1.19 6.06
C VAL A 57 -8.27 0.81 4.91
N GLN A 58 -7.75 0.29 3.81
CA GLN A 58 -8.55 -0.15 2.67
C GLN A 58 -9.31 -1.47 2.94
N VAL A 59 -8.96 -2.18 3.99
CA VAL A 59 -9.75 -3.32 4.51
C VAL A 59 -10.37 -3.01 5.87
N ASP A 60 -10.57 -1.72 6.13
CA ASP A 60 -11.23 -1.18 7.32
C ASP A 60 -10.48 -1.51 8.64
N LYS A 61 -9.17 -1.52 8.58
CA LYS A 61 -8.28 -1.66 9.75
C LYS A 61 -7.44 -0.41 9.90
N LEU A 62 -7.54 0.26 11.05
CA LEU A 62 -6.85 1.54 11.30
C LEU A 62 -5.45 1.32 11.88
N GLU A 63 -4.69 0.45 11.28
CA GLU A 63 -3.30 0.14 11.63
C GLU A 63 -2.37 0.57 10.49
N ARG A 64 -1.19 1.06 10.82
CA ARG A 64 -0.23 1.52 9.82
C ARG A 64 0.54 0.34 9.23
N VAL A 65 -0.16 -0.46 8.44
CA VAL A 65 0.38 -1.61 7.73
C VAL A 65 0.13 -1.44 6.24
N VAL A 66 1.16 -1.64 5.45
CA VAL A 66 1.11 -1.61 3.98
C VAL A 66 1.75 -2.89 3.46
N ILE A 67 1.13 -3.51 2.47
CA ILE A 67 1.75 -4.56 1.69
C ILE A 67 2.06 -4.03 0.30
N VAL A 68 3.23 -4.39 -0.23
CA VAL A 68 3.72 -3.94 -1.54
C VAL A 68 4.21 -5.14 -2.32
N ARG A 69 3.80 -5.25 -3.57
CA ARG A 69 4.24 -6.34 -4.45
C ARG A 69 5.75 -6.28 -4.66
N ALA A 70 6.40 -7.43 -4.57
CA ALA A 70 7.85 -7.51 -4.74
C ALA A 70 8.29 -7.32 -6.20
N ASP A 71 7.45 -7.72 -7.16
CA ASP A 71 7.73 -7.62 -8.59
C ASP A 71 6.50 -7.09 -9.33
N PHE A 72 6.60 -5.87 -9.88
CA PHE A 72 5.51 -5.24 -10.62
C PHE A 72 5.43 -5.69 -12.08
N GLU A 73 6.48 -6.30 -12.61
CA GLU A 73 6.57 -6.63 -14.03
C GLU A 73 5.98 -8.00 -14.37
N ARG A 74 5.93 -8.89 -13.37
CA ARG A 74 5.47 -10.28 -13.58
C ARG A 74 4.24 -10.57 -12.75
N LYS A 75 3.11 -10.77 -13.41
CA LYS A 75 1.85 -11.15 -12.75
C LYS A 75 1.96 -12.52 -12.06
N SER A 76 2.82 -13.40 -12.54
CA SER A 76 3.06 -14.72 -11.95
C SER A 76 3.83 -14.68 -10.63
N THR A 77 4.60 -13.62 -10.38
CA THR A 77 5.31 -13.42 -9.12
C THR A 77 4.37 -12.73 -8.13
N ARG A 78 3.79 -13.51 -7.22
CA ARG A 78 2.70 -13.08 -6.32
C ARG A 78 3.17 -12.83 -4.88
N GLU A 79 4.45 -12.51 -4.71
CA GLU A 79 5.03 -12.20 -3.40
C GLU A 79 4.81 -10.73 -3.03
N PHE A 80 4.46 -10.50 -1.77
CA PHE A 80 4.29 -9.17 -1.19
C PHE A 80 5.25 -8.97 -0.02
N ILE A 81 5.73 -7.74 0.12
CA ILE A 81 6.55 -7.29 1.25
C ILE A 81 5.65 -6.50 2.19
N THR A 82 5.76 -6.74 3.49
CA THR A 82 5.00 -6.01 4.51
C THR A 82 5.83 -4.90 5.12
N LEU A 83 5.26 -3.70 5.15
CA LEU A 83 5.86 -2.52 5.78
C LEU A 83 4.97 -2.05 6.93
N ILE A 84 5.52 -1.98 8.13
CA ILE A 84 4.83 -1.56 9.34
C ILE A 84 5.32 -0.18 9.73
N ASN A 85 4.40 0.73 10.03
CA ASN A 85 4.69 2.14 10.33
C ASN A 85 5.54 2.81 9.25
N PRO A 86 5.21 2.67 7.96
CA PRO A 86 6.01 3.27 6.91
C PRO A 86 5.97 4.80 7.01
N GLU A 87 7.12 5.41 6.85
CA GLU A 87 7.30 6.85 6.95
C GLU A 87 8.26 7.32 5.86
N ILE A 88 7.88 8.37 5.14
CA ILE A 88 8.78 8.99 4.17
C ILE A 88 9.69 9.93 4.94
N VAL A 89 10.99 9.60 4.97
CA VAL A 89 11.99 10.40 5.69
C VAL A 89 12.69 11.40 4.79
N LYS A 90 12.63 11.21 3.47
CA LYS A 90 13.20 12.15 2.51
C LYS A 90 12.49 12.06 1.16
N TYR A 91 12.19 13.22 0.59
CA TYR A 91 11.72 13.37 -0.78
C TYR A 91 12.88 13.85 -1.63
N GLU A 92 13.11 13.23 -2.78
CA GLU A 92 14.21 13.55 -3.68
C GLU A 92 13.75 13.54 -5.14
N GLY A 93 14.61 14.02 -6.02
CA GLY A 93 14.35 14.01 -7.45
C GLY A 93 13.32 15.06 -7.88
N GLU A 94 12.68 14.81 -8.99
CA GLU A 94 11.69 15.69 -9.60
C GLU A 94 10.27 15.25 -9.24
N ILE A 95 9.34 16.20 -9.29
CA ILE A 95 7.92 15.91 -9.22
C ILE A 95 7.46 15.50 -10.60
N VAL A 96 6.90 14.29 -10.70
CA VAL A 96 6.39 13.71 -11.95
C VAL A 96 4.90 13.48 -11.82
N GLU A 97 4.13 13.96 -12.80
CA GLU A 97 2.70 13.64 -12.90
C GLU A 97 2.51 12.37 -13.72
N ASP A 98 1.74 11.44 -13.21
CA ASP A 98 1.36 10.23 -13.93
C ASP A 98 0.03 9.72 -13.41
N PHE A 99 -0.60 8.84 -14.17
CA PHE A 99 -1.87 8.24 -13.78
C PHE A 99 -1.68 7.26 -12.64
N GLU A 100 -2.61 7.33 -11.69
CA GLU A 100 -2.71 6.38 -10.57
C GLU A 100 -4.11 5.83 -10.48
N GLY A 101 -4.21 4.52 -10.27
CA GLY A 101 -5.43 3.84 -9.90
C GLY A 101 -5.33 3.35 -8.45
N CYS A 102 -6.48 3.03 -7.86
CA CYS A 102 -6.56 2.54 -6.49
C CYS A 102 -7.61 1.44 -6.41
N LEU A 103 -7.35 0.40 -5.61
CA LEU A 103 -8.32 -0.70 -5.40
C LEU A 103 -9.63 -0.22 -4.77
N SER A 104 -9.58 0.90 -4.04
CA SER A 104 -10.74 1.51 -3.39
C SER A 104 -11.49 2.52 -4.26
N VAL A 105 -10.98 2.83 -5.48
CA VAL A 105 -11.58 3.80 -6.40
C VAL A 105 -11.76 3.13 -7.75
N LYS A 106 -12.98 2.68 -8.01
CA LYS A 106 -13.31 1.92 -9.23
C LYS A 106 -13.34 2.82 -10.45
N SER A 107 -12.65 2.40 -11.51
CA SER A 107 -12.71 3.02 -12.85
C SER A 107 -12.33 4.50 -12.91
N ILE A 108 -11.71 5.03 -11.87
CA ILE A 108 -11.25 6.43 -11.82
C ILE A 108 -9.73 6.43 -11.76
N TYR A 109 -9.12 7.02 -12.79
CA TYR A 109 -7.68 7.23 -12.88
C TYR A 109 -7.44 8.70 -13.09
N GLY A 110 -6.63 9.31 -12.23
CA GLY A 110 -6.25 10.72 -12.37
C GLY A 110 -4.74 10.86 -12.40
N LYS A 111 -4.27 11.98 -12.96
CA LYS A 111 -2.86 12.34 -12.87
C LYS A 111 -2.56 12.86 -11.48
N VAL A 112 -1.58 12.28 -10.83
CA VAL A 112 -1.15 12.67 -9.48
C VAL A 112 0.32 13.04 -9.52
N PRO A 113 0.70 14.23 -8.98
CA PRO A 113 2.10 14.60 -8.86
C PRO A 113 2.75 13.83 -7.69
N ARG A 114 3.87 13.21 -7.96
CA ARG A 114 4.66 12.47 -6.96
C ARG A 114 6.14 12.75 -7.15
N TYR A 115 6.91 12.68 -6.09
CA TYR A 115 8.36 12.73 -6.18
C TYR A 115 8.89 11.47 -6.87
N SER A 116 9.89 11.63 -7.74
CA SER A 116 10.48 10.51 -8.48
C SER A 116 11.34 9.59 -7.62
N LYS A 117 11.82 10.10 -6.49
CA LYS A 117 12.64 9.36 -5.53
C LYS A 117 12.22 9.69 -4.12
N ILE A 118 12.17 8.67 -3.27
CA ILE A 118 11.92 8.84 -1.83
C ILE A 118 12.77 7.88 -1.02
N ARG A 119 12.92 8.20 0.25
CA ARG A 119 13.49 7.28 1.24
C ARG A 119 12.43 6.99 2.29
N VAL A 120 12.21 5.71 2.56
CA VAL A 120 11.19 5.23 3.49
C VAL A 120 11.85 4.47 4.63
N LYS A 121 11.37 4.72 5.84
CA LYS A 121 11.71 3.99 7.03
C LYS A 121 10.46 3.21 7.47
N ALA A 122 10.62 1.94 7.81
CA ALA A 122 9.53 1.09 8.26
C ALA A 122 10.07 -0.03 9.17
N MET A 123 9.17 -0.86 9.69
CA MET A 123 9.54 -2.14 10.31
C MET A 123 9.06 -3.28 9.42
N ASN A 124 9.79 -4.40 9.45
CA ASN A 124 9.33 -5.65 8.86
C ASN A 124 8.51 -6.47 9.87
N LEU A 125 8.06 -7.66 9.48
CA LEU A 125 7.27 -8.53 10.35
C LEU A 125 8.06 -9.12 11.52
N ASP A 126 9.39 -9.05 11.49
CA ASP A 126 10.26 -9.47 12.60
C ASP A 126 10.49 -8.34 13.59
N GLY A 127 9.91 -7.16 13.36
CA GLY A 127 10.07 -5.99 14.20
C GLY A 127 11.38 -5.23 13.98
N GLU A 128 12.11 -5.57 12.91
CA GLU A 128 13.38 -4.92 12.57
C GLU A 128 13.15 -3.68 11.70
N GLU A 129 13.94 -2.63 11.93
CA GLU A 129 13.89 -1.44 11.10
C GLU A 129 14.44 -1.75 9.71
N VAL A 130 13.71 -1.33 8.68
CA VAL A 130 14.14 -1.40 7.30
C VAL A 130 14.13 -0.01 6.67
N ARG A 131 15.07 0.25 5.77
CA ARG A 131 15.16 1.50 5.03
C ARG A 131 15.17 1.20 3.53
N ILE A 132 14.31 1.89 2.80
CA ILE A 132 14.10 1.66 1.38
C ILE A 132 14.40 2.96 0.62
N LYS A 133 15.26 2.85 -0.39
CA LYS A 133 15.44 3.88 -1.41
C LYS A 133 14.56 3.47 -2.58
N ALA A 134 13.52 4.25 -2.86
CA ALA A 134 12.58 3.95 -3.92
C ALA A 134 12.66 4.98 -5.04
N GLU A 135 12.56 4.51 -6.29
CA GLU A 135 12.55 5.33 -7.49
C GLU A 135 11.42 4.89 -8.42
N GLY A 136 10.99 5.79 -9.29
CA GLY A 136 10.01 5.48 -10.33
C GLY A 136 8.69 4.96 -9.78
N PHE A 137 8.21 3.86 -10.32
CA PHE A 137 6.91 3.30 -9.96
C PHE A 137 6.82 2.90 -8.49
N LEU A 138 7.87 2.30 -7.93
CA LEU A 138 7.89 1.96 -6.50
C LEU A 138 7.78 3.21 -5.62
N ALA A 139 8.48 4.29 -5.96
CA ALA A 139 8.36 5.54 -5.23
C ALA A 139 6.94 6.08 -5.27
N ARG A 140 6.28 6.01 -6.42
CA ARG A 140 4.89 6.43 -6.61
C ARG A 140 3.93 5.59 -5.76
N VAL A 141 4.06 4.27 -5.80
CA VAL A 141 3.23 3.34 -5.05
C VAL A 141 3.36 3.58 -3.54
N LEU A 142 4.58 3.71 -3.03
CA LEU A 142 4.80 3.93 -1.59
C LEU A 142 4.25 5.28 -1.11
N GLN A 143 4.38 6.34 -1.90
CA GLN A 143 3.76 7.63 -1.57
C GLN A 143 2.24 7.52 -1.50
N HIS A 144 1.64 6.82 -2.46
CA HIS A 144 0.20 6.59 -2.50
C HIS A 144 -0.28 5.82 -1.26
N GLU A 145 0.38 4.72 -0.90
CA GLU A 145 -0.02 3.89 0.23
C GLU A 145 0.20 4.58 1.58
N ILE A 146 1.27 5.34 1.73
CA ILE A 146 1.51 6.13 2.94
C ILE A 146 0.46 7.23 3.09
N ASP A 147 0.00 7.83 1.98
CA ASP A 147 -1.11 8.77 2.00
C ASP A 147 -2.38 8.10 2.57
N HIS A 148 -2.69 6.87 2.18
CA HIS A 148 -3.81 6.14 2.77
C HIS A 148 -3.68 5.99 4.28
N CYS A 149 -2.48 5.70 4.79
CA CYS A 149 -2.24 5.63 6.24
C CYS A 149 -2.51 6.96 6.94
N ASN A 150 -2.38 8.08 6.23
CA ASN A 150 -2.64 9.42 6.73
C ASN A 150 -4.08 9.90 6.45
N GLY A 151 -4.94 9.05 5.92
CA GLY A 151 -6.33 9.39 5.62
C GLY A 151 -6.52 10.19 4.33
N LEU A 152 -5.53 10.20 3.46
CA LEU A 152 -5.57 10.87 2.16
C LEU A 152 -5.98 9.87 1.07
N VAL A 153 -6.89 10.27 0.23
CA VAL A 153 -7.45 9.42 -0.84
C VAL A 153 -7.24 10.04 -2.21
#